data_97860f6101f80067b58baec2c0be35da
#
_entry.id   97860f6101f80067b58baec2c0be35da
#
_cell.length_a   1.000
_cell.length_b   1.000
_cell.length_c   1.000
_cell.angle_alpha   90.00
_cell.angle_beta   90.00
_cell.angle_gamma   90.00
#
_symmetry.space_group_name_H-M   'P 1'
#
loop_
_entity.id
_entity.type
_entity.pdbx_description
1 polymer ?
#
loop_
_entity_poly.entity_id
_entity_poly.type
_entity_poly.pdbx_seq_one_letter_code
_entity_poly.pdbx_strand_id
1 'polypeptide(L)'
;MEKWPIGVFTSVDAGLGVSLDFAQQTGVPTVQVHTPHKGSRSPESAKAFRALCEQAGLTVTAFFGGFEGESYADIPTVKNTVGLVPPDTRAERLIEIKEISDFSKLVGVNVLGLHLGFIPHDESDPLFGEILTATRSLCDHCRVNSQNVHLETGQESAEDLLHFIGAVGADNLFINFDPANMILYGCGEPIEALKKVGHLVRSVHCKDAKWAARPGEEWGEEVPLGEGDVDIEKYLRTLDEIGYDGPLTIEREIAHDPQRQQADIEASVKLLNSLKNTIG
;
A
#
# COMPACT_ATOMS: atom_id res chain seq x y z
N MET A 1 18.93 6.07 11.90
CA MET A 1 17.46 6.04 12.11
C MET A 1 17.13 4.78 12.90
N GLU A 2 16.10 4.81 13.71
CA GLU A 2 15.59 3.60 14.36
C GLU A 2 15.14 2.59 13.29
N LYS A 3 15.52 1.32 13.46
CA LYS A 3 15.02 0.24 12.61
C LYS A 3 13.53 0.07 12.86
N TRP A 4 12.75 -0.05 11.80
CA TRP A 4 11.30 -0.26 11.86
C TRP A 4 10.53 0.80 12.67
N PRO A 5 10.63 2.10 12.35
CA PRO A 5 9.71 3.06 12.96
C PRO A 5 8.27 2.65 12.67
N ILE A 6 7.40 2.69 13.67
CA ILE A 6 6.00 2.34 13.46
C ILE A 6 5.29 3.49 12.76
N GLY A 7 4.42 3.17 11.82
CA GLY A 7 3.56 4.11 11.14
C GLY A 7 2.11 3.68 11.12
N VAL A 8 1.24 4.58 10.69
CA VAL A 8 -0.17 4.29 10.44
C VAL A 8 -0.61 4.82 9.08
N PHE A 9 -1.62 4.18 8.51
CA PHE A 9 -2.25 4.66 7.28
C PHE A 9 -3.27 5.74 7.61
N THR A 10 -3.24 6.86 6.87
CA THR A 10 -4.11 8.02 7.04
C THR A 10 -4.55 8.57 5.69
N SER A 11 -5.38 9.58 5.68
CA SER A 11 -5.77 10.32 4.47
C SER A 11 -5.78 11.82 4.70
N VAL A 12 -5.73 12.58 3.61
CA VAL A 12 -5.88 14.03 3.65
C VAL A 12 -7.36 14.41 3.85
N ASP A 13 -8.23 13.93 2.96
CA ASP A 13 -9.67 14.24 2.96
C ASP A 13 -10.56 13.05 2.50
N ALA A 14 -9.96 11.92 2.12
CA ALA A 14 -10.70 10.77 1.60
C ALA A 14 -11.39 9.92 2.66
N GLY A 15 -11.10 10.14 3.95
CA GLY A 15 -11.69 9.38 5.06
C GLY A 15 -11.22 7.94 5.19
N LEU A 16 -10.14 7.57 4.50
CA LEU A 16 -9.48 6.27 4.62
C LEU A 16 -8.37 6.32 5.67
N GLY A 17 -8.22 5.25 6.43
CA GLY A 17 -7.29 5.23 7.56
C GLY A 17 -7.75 6.10 8.73
N VAL A 18 -6.84 6.46 9.60
CA VAL A 18 -7.12 7.33 10.76
C VAL A 18 -6.85 8.80 10.46
N SER A 19 -7.35 9.71 11.30
CA SER A 19 -7.00 11.13 11.19
C SER A 19 -5.54 11.40 11.59
N LEU A 20 -4.97 12.51 11.09
CA LEU A 20 -3.62 12.94 11.51
C LEU A 20 -3.55 13.22 13.00
N ASP A 21 -4.62 13.79 13.60
CA ASP A 21 -4.68 14.05 15.05
C ASP A 21 -4.60 12.73 15.84
N PHE A 22 -5.26 11.67 15.38
CA PHE A 22 -5.16 10.37 16.02
C PHE A 22 -3.78 9.74 15.81
N ALA A 23 -3.21 9.82 14.61
CA ALA A 23 -1.85 9.38 14.35
C ALA A 23 -0.84 10.05 15.31
N GLN A 24 -0.96 11.36 15.51
CA GLN A 24 -0.15 12.10 16.48
C GLN A 24 -0.38 11.61 17.92
N GLN A 25 -1.62 11.35 18.33
CA GLN A 25 -1.95 10.87 19.68
C GLN A 25 -1.36 9.47 19.97
N THR A 26 -1.24 8.61 18.98
CA THR A 26 -0.61 7.28 19.14
C THR A 26 0.91 7.38 19.35
N GLY A 27 1.51 8.53 19.06
CA GLY A 27 2.95 8.74 19.17
C GLY A 27 3.78 8.07 18.08
N VAL A 28 3.18 7.59 17.00
CA VAL A 28 3.91 7.02 15.86
C VAL A 28 4.66 8.13 15.10
N PRO A 29 5.91 7.88 14.63
CA PRO A 29 6.69 8.90 13.94
C PRO A 29 6.40 9.01 12.44
N THR A 30 5.70 8.04 11.84
CA THR A 30 5.53 7.98 10.38
C THR A 30 4.08 7.73 9.97
N VAL A 31 3.74 8.19 8.78
CA VAL A 31 2.43 7.91 8.14
C VAL A 31 2.62 7.58 6.67
N GLN A 32 1.79 6.67 6.17
CA GLN A 32 1.47 6.57 4.75
C GLN A 32 0.11 7.24 4.54
N VAL A 33 -0.08 7.87 3.40
CA VAL A 33 -1.21 8.79 3.21
C VAL A 33 -1.96 8.45 1.94
N HIS A 34 -3.26 8.14 2.07
CA HIS A 34 -4.12 8.12 0.88
C HIS A 34 -4.25 9.54 0.32
N THR A 35 -4.07 9.66 -0.97
CA THR A 35 -4.06 10.95 -1.67
C THR A 35 -5.38 11.71 -1.49
N PRO A 36 -5.37 13.06 -1.48
CA PRO A 36 -6.60 13.84 -1.42
C PRO A 36 -7.41 13.73 -2.71
N HIS A 37 -8.70 14.01 -2.60
CA HIS A 37 -9.58 14.14 -3.76
C HIS A 37 -9.02 15.13 -4.79
N LYS A 38 -9.35 14.94 -6.06
CA LYS A 38 -8.83 15.73 -7.19
C LYS A 38 -8.94 17.25 -6.96
N GLY A 39 -10.05 17.72 -6.40
CA GLY A 39 -10.27 19.13 -6.10
C GLY A 39 -9.38 19.71 -4.99
N SER A 40 -8.70 18.88 -4.22
CA SER A 40 -7.86 19.29 -3.07
C SER A 40 -6.36 19.18 -3.36
N ARG A 41 -5.94 18.96 -4.62
CA ARG A 41 -4.53 18.76 -5.00
C ARG A 41 -3.86 20.05 -5.50
N SER A 42 -4.06 21.16 -4.80
CA SER A 42 -3.38 22.41 -5.14
C SER A 42 -2.00 22.54 -4.47
N PRO A 43 -1.10 23.42 -4.99
CA PRO A 43 0.16 23.72 -4.32
C PRO A 43 -0.03 24.27 -2.90
N GLU A 44 -1.10 25.03 -2.67
CA GLU A 44 -1.45 25.58 -1.35
C GLU A 44 -1.87 24.45 -0.40
N SER A 45 -2.67 23.50 -0.86
CA SER A 45 -3.07 22.30 -0.09
C SER A 45 -1.85 21.44 0.25
N ALA A 46 -0.93 21.22 -0.68
CA ALA A 46 0.30 20.49 -0.43
C ALA A 46 1.15 21.15 0.66
N LYS A 47 1.32 22.47 0.58
CA LYS A 47 2.05 23.25 1.59
C LYS A 47 1.37 23.18 2.96
N ALA A 48 0.04 23.33 3.00
CA ALA A 48 -0.73 23.25 4.23
C ALA A 48 -0.62 21.86 4.88
N PHE A 49 -0.78 20.80 4.10
CA PHE A 49 -0.68 19.42 4.58
C PHE A 49 0.73 19.11 5.11
N ARG A 50 1.77 19.51 4.38
CA ARG A 50 3.14 19.39 4.84
C ARG A 50 3.36 20.08 6.19
N ALA A 51 2.88 21.32 6.33
CA ALA A 51 3.01 22.07 7.59
C ALA A 51 2.28 21.38 8.75
N LEU A 52 1.10 20.78 8.50
CA LEU A 52 0.38 20.00 9.51
C LEU A 52 1.19 18.78 9.96
N CYS A 53 1.76 18.01 9.03
CA CYS A 53 2.62 16.89 9.37
C CYS A 53 3.87 17.30 10.15
N GLU A 54 4.54 18.38 9.75
CA GLU A 54 5.70 18.92 10.45
C GLU A 54 5.34 19.36 11.89
N GLN A 55 4.19 20.03 12.09
CA GLN A 55 3.70 20.43 13.42
C GLN A 55 3.34 19.24 14.30
N ALA A 56 2.79 18.18 13.69
CA ALA A 56 2.46 16.93 14.39
C ALA A 56 3.69 16.05 14.67
N GLY A 57 4.86 16.38 14.13
CA GLY A 57 6.07 15.55 14.23
C GLY A 57 6.00 14.27 13.40
N LEU A 58 5.14 14.24 12.37
CA LEU A 58 4.91 13.08 11.51
C LEU A 58 5.70 13.18 10.20
N THR A 59 6.36 12.10 9.83
CA THR A 59 7.02 11.97 8.53
C THR A 59 6.13 11.18 7.57
N VAL A 60 5.78 11.79 6.43
CA VAL A 60 5.06 11.10 5.36
C VAL A 60 6.04 10.24 4.57
N THR A 61 5.82 8.93 4.53
CA THR A 61 6.73 7.98 3.89
C THR A 61 6.28 7.55 2.50
N ALA A 62 4.99 7.59 2.22
CA ALA A 62 4.41 7.34 0.90
C ALA A 62 3.06 8.03 0.74
N PHE A 63 2.73 8.42 -0.48
CA PHE A 63 1.36 8.67 -0.90
C PHE A 63 0.82 7.47 -1.65
N PHE A 64 -0.41 7.07 -1.33
CA PHE A 64 -1.14 6.02 -2.02
C PHE A 64 -2.19 6.61 -2.94
N GLY A 65 -2.10 6.27 -4.22
CA GLY A 65 -3.11 6.61 -5.22
C GLY A 65 -4.31 5.68 -5.13
N GLY A 66 -5.48 6.27 -5.27
CA GLY A 66 -6.75 5.58 -5.46
C GLY A 66 -7.64 6.43 -6.38
N PHE A 67 -8.65 5.82 -6.96
CA PHE A 67 -9.46 6.45 -7.99
C PHE A 67 -10.94 6.42 -7.64
N GLU A 68 -11.66 7.44 -8.08
CA GLU A 68 -13.12 7.42 -7.97
C GLU A 68 -13.71 6.22 -8.73
N GLY A 69 -14.70 5.56 -8.12
CA GLY A 69 -15.36 4.39 -8.68
C GLY A 69 -14.67 3.05 -8.44
N GLU A 70 -13.55 3.01 -7.73
CA GLU A 70 -13.00 1.75 -7.22
C GLU A 70 -13.91 1.14 -6.16
N SER A 71 -14.01 -0.18 -6.19
CA SER A 71 -14.80 -0.92 -5.21
C SER A 71 -14.14 -2.24 -4.85
N TYR A 72 -14.05 -2.49 -3.56
CA TYR A 72 -13.46 -3.69 -2.95
C TYR A 72 -14.52 -4.61 -2.37
N ALA A 73 -15.75 -4.60 -2.93
CA ALA A 73 -16.87 -5.38 -2.42
C ALA A 73 -16.68 -6.89 -2.55
N ASP A 74 -16.07 -7.34 -3.63
CA ASP A 74 -15.73 -8.73 -3.91
C ASP A 74 -14.64 -8.82 -5.01
N ILE A 75 -14.04 -10.01 -5.19
CA ILE A 75 -12.97 -10.24 -6.16
C ILE A 75 -13.39 -9.86 -7.61
N PRO A 76 -14.57 -10.27 -8.10
CA PRO A 76 -15.03 -9.85 -9.44
C PRO A 76 -15.16 -8.34 -9.60
N THR A 77 -15.63 -7.64 -8.57
CA THR A 77 -15.76 -6.18 -8.58
C THR A 77 -14.40 -5.50 -8.62
N VAL A 78 -13.44 -5.96 -7.81
CA VAL A 78 -12.05 -5.47 -7.85
C VAL A 78 -11.45 -5.62 -9.24
N LYS A 79 -11.60 -6.79 -9.88
CA LYS A 79 -11.10 -7.06 -11.24
C LYS A 79 -11.59 -6.04 -12.28
N ASN A 80 -12.81 -5.53 -12.10
CA ASN A 80 -13.46 -4.64 -13.04
C ASN A 80 -13.31 -3.16 -12.70
N THR A 81 -12.89 -2.81 -11.47
CA THR A 81 -12.97 -1.42 -11.01
C THR A 81 -11.66 -0.86 -10.45
N VAL A 82 -10.70 -1.68 -10.05
CA VAL A 82 -9.52 -1.20 -9.31
C VAL A 82 -8.31 -1.00 -10.21
N GLY A 83 -7.58 0.08 -9.95
CA GLY A 83 -6.28 0.37 -10.53
C GLY A 83 -6.31 0.83 -11.98
N LEU A 84 -5.26 0.49 -12.70
CA LEU A 84 -5.06 0.82 -14.12
C LEU A 84 -5.43 -0.33 -15.07
N VAL A 85 -5.84 -1.50 -14.53
CA VAL A 85 -6.21 -2.66 -15.35
C VAL A 85 -7.51 -2.43 -16.14
N PRO A 86 -8.59 -1.85 -15.57
CA PRO A 86 -9.82 -1.63 -16.32
C PRO A 86 -9.60 -0.73 -17.56
N PRO A 87 -9.89 -1.21 -18.78
CA PRO A 87 -9.56 -0.50 -20.01
C PRO A 87 -10.29 0.82 -20.17
N ASP A 88 -11.56 0.88 -19.74
CA ASP A 88 -12.43 2.05 -19.94
C ASP A 88 -12.00 3.27 -19.13
N THR A 89 -11.34 3.07 -17.98
CA THR A 89 -10.90 4.14 -17.07
C THR A 89 -9.38 4.36 -17.07
N ARG A 90 -8.62 3.45 -17.66
CA ARG A 90 -7.15 3.46 -17.62
C ARG A 90 -6.52 4.76 -18.06
N ALA A 91 -6.95 5.30 -19.19
CA ALA A 91 -6.35 6.50 -19.76
C ALA A 91 -6.53 7.71 -18.82
N GLU A 92 -7.71 7.87 -18.24
CA GLU A 92 -8.02 8.94 -17.29
C GLU A 92 -7.25 8.74 -15.97
N ARG A 93 -7.26 7.51 -15.43
CA ARG A 93 -6.55 7.17 -14.20
C ARG A 93 -5.04 7.28 -14.33
N LEU A 94 -4.48 7.00 -15.52
CA LEU A 94 -3.05 7.23 -15.76
C LEU A 94 -2.68 8.71 -15.72
N ILE A 95 -3.56 9.60 -16.19
CA ILE A 95 -3.39 11.04 -16.03
C ILE A 95 -3.48 11.41 -14.56
N GLU A 96 -4.50 10.93 -13.87
CA GLU A 96 -4.76 11.24 -12.47
C GLU A 96 -3.64 10.78 -11.54
N ILE A 97 -3.10 9.57 -11.72
CA ILE A 97 -2.01 9.08 -10.88
C ILE A 97 -0.71 9.89 -11.08
N LYS A 98 -0.49 10.46 -12.26
CA LYS A 98 0.60 11.39 -12.51
C LYS A 98 0.38 12.74 -11.80
N GLU A 99 -0.85 13.26 -11.77
CA GLU A 99 -1.21 14.44 -10.97
C GLU A 99 -0.99 14.17 -9.46
N ILE A 100 -1.27 12.96 -9.00
CA ILE A 100 -1.00 12.53 -7.63
C ILE A 100 0.51 12.50 -7.35
N SER A 101 1.31 12.00 -8.29
CA SER A 101 2.77 12.06 -8.22
C SER A 101 3.28 13.50 -8.08
N ASP A 102 2.74 14.42 -8.88
CA ASP A 102 3.10 15.83 -8.83
C ASP A 102 2.71 16.49 -7.49
N PHE A 103 1.53 16.17 -6.96
CA PHE A 103 1.10 16.62 -5.63
C PHE A 103 2.01 16.05 -4.52
N SER A 104 2.32 14.77 -4.57
CA SER A 104 3.23 14.10 -3.63
C SER A 104 4.62 14.77 -3.61
N LYS A 105 5.15 15.14 -4.79
CA LYS A 105 6.40 15.91 -4.92
C LYS A 105 6.30 17.28 -4.24
N LEU A 106 5.19 18.00 -4.37
CA LEU A 106 4.98 19.29 -3.71
C LEU A 106 4.95 19.16 -2.18
N VAL A 107 4.45 18.06 -1.64
CA VAL A 107 4.54 17.75 -0.21
C VAL A 107 5.98 17.37 0.20
N GLY A 108 6.79 16.90 -0.73
CA GLY A 108 8.18 16.48 -0.48
C GLY A 108 8.32 14.97 -0.27
N VAL A 109 7.37 14.17 -0.78
CA VAL A 109 7.35 12.71 -0.65
C VAL A 109 7.83 12.06 -1.95
N ASN A 110 8.73 11.08 -1.82
CA ASN A 110 9.39 10.44 -2.96
C ASN A 110 8.90 9.01 -3.24
N VAL A 111 7.78 8.60 -2.64
CA VAL A 111 7.17 7.29 -2.86
C VAL A 111 5.70 7.47 -3.23
N LEU A 112 5.32 6.85 -4.34
CA LEU A 112 3.95 6.71 -4.80
C LEU A 112 3.55 5.25 -4.77
N GLY A 113 2.61 4.88 -3.91
CA GLY A 113 2.02 3.55 -3.83
C GLY A 113 0.70 3.46 -4.58
N LEU A 114 0.37 2.29 -5.10
CA LEU A 114 -0.97 2.02 -5.65
C LEU A 114 -1.25 0.53 -5.79
N HIS A 115 -2.53 0.17 -5.74
CA HIS A 115 -3.03 -1.08 -6.32
C HIS A 115 -3.10 -0.92 -7.84
N LEU A 116 -2.40 -1.78 -8.58
CA LEU A 116 -2.43 -1.72 -10.04
C LEU A 116 -3.71 -2.35 -10.63
N GLY A 117 -4.32 -3.27 -9.87
CA GLY A 117 -5.45 -4.11 -10.26
C GLY A 117 -4.99 -5.50 -10.67
N PHE A 118 -5.89 -6.36 -11.10
CA PHE A 118 -5.58 -7.73 -11.53
C PHE A 118 -4.85 -7.77 -12.88
N ILE A 119 -3.55 -7.93 -12.85
CA ILE A 119 -2.70 -7.98 -14.05
C ILE A 119 -2.91 -9.34 -14.74
N PRO A 120 -3.14 -9.38 -16.07
CA PRO A 120 -3.14 -10.65 -16.79
C PRO A 120 -1.80 -11.39 -16.64
N HIS A 121 -1.85 -12.71 -16.41
CA HIS A 121 -0.65 -13.54 -16.23
C HIS A 121 -0.03 -13.97 -17.57
N ASP A 122 -0.83 -13.97 -18.65
CA ASP A 122 -0.42 -14.38 -19.99
C ASP A 122 0.05 -13.15 -20.79
N GLU A 123 1.33 -13.12 -21.15
CA GLU A 123 1.90 -12.06 -22.00
C GLU A 123 1.25 -11.97 -23.39
N SER A 124 0.60 -13.02 -23.84
CA SER A 124 -0.14 -13.01 -25.10
C SER A 124 -1.50 -12.30 -25.02
N ASP A 125 -1.97 -12.03 -23.81
CA ASP A 125 -3.15 -11.20 -23.59
C ASP A 125 -2.82 -9.73 -23.99
N PRO A 126 -3.56 -9.13 -24.93
CA PRO A 126 -3.34 -7.73 -25.29
C PRO A 126 -3.37 -6.77 -24.09
N LEU A 127 -4.19 -7.09 -23.07
CA LEU A 127 -4.29 -6.30 -21.84
C LEU A 127 -2.97 -6.24 -21.07
N PHE A 128 -2.18 -7.34 -21.06
CA PHE A 128 -0.85 -7.34 -20.43
C PHE A 128 0.06 -6.25 -21.03
N GLY A 129 0.15 -6.17 -22.36
CA GLY A 129 0.95 -5.17 -23.06
C GLY A 129 0.49 -3.73 -22.81
N GLU A 130 -0.83 -3.54 -22.68
CA GLU A 130 -1.42 -2.23 -22.38
C GLU A 130 -1.08 -1.77 -20.95
N ILE A 131 -1.19 -2.67 -19.95
CA ILE A 131 -0.82 -2.36 -18.55
C ILE A 131 0.68 -2.14 -18.43
N LEU A 132 1.49 -2.95 -19.10
CA LEU A 132 2.94 -2.77 -19.18
C LEU A 132 3.31 -1.36 -19.65
N THR A 133 2.66 -0.91 -20.73
CA THR A 133 2.86 0.44 -21.30
C THR A 133 2.44 1.54 -20.33
N ALA A 134 1.27 1.39 -19.69
CA ALA A 134 0.78 2.35 -18.68
C ALA A 134 1.72 2.44 -17.48
N THR A 135 2.18 1.30 -16.96
CA THR A 135 3.09 1.24 -15.81
C THR A 135 4.44 1.87 -16.13
N ARG A 136 5.03 1.59 -17.31
CA ARG A 136 6.25 2.27 -17.77
C ARG A 136 6.08 3.78 -17.84
N SER A 137 4.96 4.25 -18.41
CA SER A 137 4.65 5.68 -18.50
C SER A 137 4.50 6.35 -17.12
N LEU A 138 3.97 5.63 -16.13
CA LEU A 138 3.93 6.10 -14.74
C LEU A 138 5.33 6.15 -14.12
N CYS A 139 6.12 5.09 -14.27
CA CYS A 139 7.49 5.03 -13.75
C CYS A 139 8.36 6.15 -14.33
N ASP A 140 8.25 6.43 -15.64
CA ASP A 140 8.99 7.51 -16.29
C ASP A 140 8.60 8.89 -15.74
N HIS A 141 7.30 9.13 -15.50
CA HIS A 141 6.83 10.36 -14.87
C HIS A 141 7.36 10.51 -13.43
N CYS A 142 7.24 9.46 -12.63
CA CYS A 142 7.73 9.43 -11.24
C CYS A 142 9.26 9.63 -11.19
N ARG A 143 10.01 9.10 -12.15
CA ARG A 143 11.47 9.31 -12.25
C ARG A 143 11.83 10.78 -12.44
N VAL A 144 11.08 11.52 -13.27
CA VAL A 144 11.25 12.98 -13.42
C VAL A 144 10.99 13.72 -12.10
N ASN A 145 10.10 13.19 -11.27
CA ASN A 145 9.81 13.69 -9.93
C ASN A 145 10.79 13.20 -8.86
N SER A 146 11.79 12.36 -9.21
CA SER A 146 12.70 11.69 -8.28
C SER A 146 11.95 10.80 -7.28
N GLN A 147 10.94 10.08 -7.78
CA GLN A 147 10.07 9.21 -6.99
C GLN A 147 10.20 7.75 -7.43
N ASN A 148 9.98 6.87 -6.46
CA ASN A 148 9.75 5.45 -6.68
C ASN A 148 8.25 5.15 -6.74
N VAL A 149 7.89 4.14 -7.52
CA VAL A 149 6.54 3.57 -7.57
C VAL A 149 6.55 2.26 -6.78
N HIS A 150 5.64 2.12 -5.82
CA HIS A 150 5.48 0.91 -5.04
C HIS A 150 4.14 0.25 -5.38
N LEU A 151 4.17 -0.92 -6.01
CA LEU A 151 2.97 -1.72 -6.23
C LEU A 151 2.60 -2.45 -4.95
N GLU A 152 1.35 -2.32 -4.54
CA GLU A 152 0.84 -3.04 -3.38
C GLU A 152 0.48 -4.46 -3.76
N THR A 153 0.92 -5.42 -2.91
CA THR A 153 0.60 -6.84 -3.09
C THR A 153 -0.86 -7.13 -2.76
N GLY A 154 -1.39 -8.18 -3.38
CA GLY A 154 -2.71 -8.70 -3.07
C GLY A 154 -3.38 -9.46 -4.20
N GLN A 155 -3.32 -8.99 -5.42
CA GLN A 155 -4.06 -9.57 -6.54
C GLN A 155 -3.26 -10.64 -7.29
N GLU A 156 -1.95 -10.58 -7.25
CA GLU A 156 -1.05 -11.47 -7.98
C GLU A 156 -0.28 -12.41 -7.04
N SER A 157 0.08 -13.58 -7.55
CA SER A 157 1.09 -14.40 -6.90
C SER A 157 2.46 -13.69 -6.90
N ALA A 158 3.35 -14.11 -6.01
CA ALA A 158 4.72 -13.56 -5.99
C ALA A 158 5.45 -13.76 -7.32
N GLU A 159 5.24 -14.89 -7.98
CA GLU A 159 5.82 -15.21 -9.27
C GLU A 159 5.30 -14.30 -10.39
N ASP A 160 3.99 -14.10 -10.46
CA ASP A 160 3.36 -13.25 -11.49
C ASP A 160 3.75 -11.79 -11.31
N LEU A 161 3.81 -11.32 -10.04
CA LEU A 161 4.26 -9.96 -9.75
C LEU A 161 5.72 -9.74 -10.12
N LEU A 162 6.62 -10.69 -9.81
CA LEU A 162 8.04 -10.62 -10.21
C LEU A 162 8.18 -10.64 -11.74
N HIS A 163 7.42 -11.49 -12.41
CA HIS A 163 7.40 -11.56 -13.87
C HIS A 163 6.99 -10.21 -14.48
N PHE A 164 5.90 -9.62 -13.99
CA PHE A 164 5.42 -8.33 -14.47
C PHE A 164 6.43 -7.20 -14.21
N ILE A 165 6.97 -7.09 -12.99
CA ILE A 165 7.98 -6.07 -12.65
C ILE A 165 9.23 -6.24 -13.55
N GLY A 166 9.68 -7.47 -13.78
CA GLY A 166 10.75 -7.77 -14.70
C GLY A 166 10.46 -7.33 -16.14
N ALA A 167 9.24 -7.58 -16.62
CA ALA A 167 8.79 -7.16 -17.95
C ALA A 167 8.69 -5.62 -18.05
N VAL A 168 8.25 -4.91 -16.99
CA VAL A 168 8.27 -3.43 -16.96
C VAL A 168 9.70 -2.91 -17.10
N GLY A 169 10.66 -3.47 -16.37
CA GLY A 169 12.08 -3.15 -16.47
C GLY A 169 12.44 -1.73 -16.01
N ALA A 170 11.63 -1.11 -15.15
CA ALA A 170 11.91 0.20 -14.58
C ALA A 170 12.74 0.07 -13.29
N ASP A 171 13.76 0.91 -13.12
CA ASP A 171 14.67 0.90 -11.98
C ASP A 171 14.10 1.58 -10.71
N ASN A 172 12.97 2.26 -10.86
CA ASN A 172 12.23 2.91 -9.78
C ASN A 172 10.88 2.24 -9.47
N LEU A 173 10.70 0.96 -9.86
CA LEU A 173 9.50 0.17 -9.56
C LEU A 173 9.80 -0.86 -8.47
N PHE A 174 9.07 -0.80 -7.37
CA PHE A 174 9.27 -1.60 -6.17
C PHE A 174 7.93 -2.13 -5.64
N ILE A 175 7.96 -2.74 -4.45
CA ILE A 175 6.79 -3.36 -3.82
C ILE A 175 6.51 -2.68 -2.47
N ASN A 176 5.24 -2.34 -2.24
CA ASN A 176 4.64 -2.21 -0.92
C ASN A 176 4.04 -3.57 -0.56
N PHE A 177 4.63 -4.25 0.40
CA PHE A 177 4.20 -5.61 0.74
C PHE A 177 3.11 -5.58 1.81
N ASP A 178 1.90 -5.99 1.43
CA ASP A 178 0.78 -6.24 2.34
C ASP A 178 0.53 -7.75 2.42
N PRO A 179 0.81 -8.39 3.56
CA PRO A 179 0.62 -9.83 3.74
C PRO A 179 -0.85 -10.23 3.80
N ALA A 180 -1.70 -9.37 4.38
CA ALA A 180 -3.12 -9.68 4.57
C ALA A 180 -3.89 -9.64 3.24
N ASN A 181 -3.52 -8.72 2.34
CA ASN A 181 -4.14 -8.67 1.02
C ASN A 181 -3.96 -9.98 0.26
N MET A 182 -2.82 -10.66 0.38
CA MET A 182 -2.62 -11.98 -0.24
C MET A 182 -3.61 -13.03 0.29
N ILE A 183 -3.94 -12.99 1.59
CA ILE A 183 -4.94 -13.84 2.23
C ILE A 183 -6.35 -13.46 1.77
N LEU A 184 -6.66 -12.16 1.77
CA LEU A 184 -7.97 -11.64 1.35
C LEU A 184 -8.31 -12.04 -0.08
N TYR A 185 -7.36 -11.93 -1.00
CA TYR A 185 -7.52 -12.30 -2.41
C TYR A 185 -7.29 -13.80 -2.68
N GLY A 186 -6.67 -14.52 -1.74
CA GLY A 186 -6.38 -15.95 -1.90
C GLY A 186 -5.32 -16.26 -2.95
N CYS A 187 -4.31 -15.39 -3.11
CA CYS A 187 -3.31 -15.50 -4.19
C CYS A 187 -1.95 -16.05 -3.76
N GLY A 188 -1.83 -16.57 -2.55
CA GLY A 188 -0.62 -17.24 -2.09
C GLY A 188 -0.32 -17.06 -0.61
N GLU A 189 0.64 -17.83 -0.10
CA GLU A 189 1.08 -17.80 1.29
C GLU A 189 2.00 -16.59 1.52
N PRO A 190 1.65 -15.64 2.41
CA PRO A 190 2.35 -14.36 2.51
C PRO A 190 3.84 -14.47 2.84
N ILE A 191 4.21 -15.36 3.76
CA ILE A 191 5.62 -15.46 4.22
C ILE A 191 6.51 -16.02 3.10
N GLU A 192 6.03 -17.02 2.37
CA GLU A 192 6.78 -17.58 1.25
C GLU A 192 6.84 -16.59 0.06
N ALA A 193 5.78 -15.80 -0.13
CA ALA A 193 5.77 -14.72 -1.11
C ALA A 193 6.79 -13.63 -0.74
N LEU A 194 6.80 -13.18 0.53
CA LEU A 194 7.75 -12.17 1.00
C LEU A 194 9.21 -12.57 0.78
N LYS A 195 9.57 -13.84 1.05
CA LYS A 195 10.92 -14.35 0.80
C LYS A 195 11.32 -14.24 -0.69
N LYS A 196 10.36 -14.50 -1.60
CA LYS A 196 10.62 -14.44 -3.05
C LYS A 196 10.79 -13.01 -3.54
N VAL A 197 9.93 -12.09 -3.11
CA VAL A 197 9.91 -10.70 -3.59
C VAL A 197 10.77 -9.76 -2.75
N GLY A 198 11.36 -10.22 -1.65
CA GLY A 198 11.99 -9.41 -0.60
C GLY A 198 13.04 -8.40 -1.12
N HIS A 199 13.77 -8.75 -2.16
CA HIS A 199 14.77 -7.84 -2.77
C HIS A 199 14.15 -6.59 -3.43
N LEU A 200 12.84 -6.59 -3.71
CA LEU A 200 12.08 -5.47 -4.26
C LEU A 200 11.22 -4.75 -3.22
N VAL A 201 11.06 -5.28 -2.01
CA VAL A 201 10.25 -4.66 -0.97
C VAL A 201 10.94 -3.39 -0.45
N ARG A 202 10.22 -2.27 -0.47
CA ARG A 202 10.70 -0.96 0.01
C ARG A 202 9.73 -0.28 0.97
N SER A 203 8.51 -0.75 1.06
CA SER A 203 7.53 -0.38 2.08
C SER A 203 6.65 -1.58 2.40
N VAL A 204 5.99 -1.54 3.54
CA VAL A 204 5.14 -2.64 4.00
C VAL A 204 3.90 -2.11 4.70
N HIS A 205 2.83 -2.94 4.66
CA HIS A 205 1.71 -2.82 5.56
C HIS A 205 1.79 -3.90 6.66
N CYS A 206 1.39 -3.53 7.85
CA CYS A 206 1.11 -4.43 8.96
C CYS A 206 -0.42 -4.53 9.09
N LYS A 207 -0.96 -5.53 8.47
CA LYS A 207 -2.38 -5.86 8.37
C LYS A 207 -2.55 -7.36 8.55
N ASP A 208 -3.69 -7.82 9.03
CA ASP A 208 -3.94 -9.23 9.28
C ASP A 208 -5.31 -9.67 8.78
N ALA A 209 -5.42 -10.90 8.36
CA ALA A 209 -6.62 -11.45 7.78
C ALA A 209 -6.74 -12.96 8.01
N LYS A 210 -7.96 -13.48 7.92
CA LYS A 210 -8.27 -14.91 7.88
C LYS A 210 -8.64 -15.35 6.49
N TRP A 211 -8.18 -16.55 6.14
CA TRP A 211 -8.53 -17.17 4.88
C TRP A 211 -10.04 -17.38 4.72
N ALA A 212 -10.54 -17.13 3.52
CA ALA A 212 -11.86 -17.57 3.13
C ALA A 212 -11.95 -19.11 3.11
N ALA A 213 -13.16 -19.66 3.13
CA ALA A 213 -13.36 -21.10 2.97
C ALA A 213 -12.89 -21.60 1.58
N ARG A 214 -12.96 -20.72 0.57
CA ARG A 214 -12.49 -20.97 -0.80
C ARG A 214 -11.59 -19.83 -1.25
N PRO A 215 -10.28 -19.84 -0.90
CA PRO A 215 -9.36 -18.78 -1.29
C PRO A 215 -9.30 -18.59 -2.81
N GLY A 216 -9.30 -17.34 -3.26
CA GLY A 216 -9.32 -16.98 -4.68
C GLY A 216 -10.73 -16.94 -5.33
N GLU A 217 -11.74 -17.53 -4.69
CA GLU A 217 -13.14 -17.44 -5.10
C GLU A 217 -13.95 -16.54 -4.16
N GLU A 218 -13.68 -16.61 -2.87
CA GLU A 218 -14.31 -15.83 -1.82
C GLU A 218 -13.31 -14.88 -1.17
N TRP A 219 -13.79 -13.72 -0.76
CA TRP A 219 -13.00 -12.73 -0.03
C TRP A 219 -12.69 -13.24 1.39
N GLY A 220 -11.44 -13.10 1.85
CA GLY A 220 -11.06 -13.36 3.23
C GLY A 220 -11.66 -12.33 4.20
N GLU A 221 -11.34 -12.48 5.47
CA GLU A 221 -11.82 -11.56 6.52
C GLU A 221 -10.66 -10.79 7.12
N GLU A 222 -10.65 -9.45 7.01
CA GLU A 222 -9.70 -8.60 7.72
C GLU A 222 -10.00 -8.60 9.22
N VAL A 223 -8.98 -8.83 10.03
CA VAL A 223 -9.08 -8.91 11.50
C VAL A 223 -8.04 -7.99 12.17
N PRO A 224 -8.16 -7.72 13.49
CA PRO A 224 -7.12 -7.00 14.22
C PRO A 224 -5.75 -7.68 14.09
N LEU A 225 -4.69 -6.89 14.04
CA LEU A 225 -3.32 -7.38 13.88
C LEU A 225 -2.94 -8.39 14.99
N GLY A 226 -2.51 -9.57 14.59
CA GLY A 226 -2.18 -10.70 15.46
C GLY A 226 -3.34 -11.65 15.73
N GLU A 227 -4.53 -11.43 15.16
CA GLU A 227 -5.70 -12.32 15.29
C GLU A 227 -6.00 -13.13 14.02
N GLY A 228 -5.19 -12.93 12.97
CA GLY A 228 -5.35 -13.57 11.66
C GLY A 228 -4.36 -14.71 11.39
N ASP A 229 -4.23 -15.01 10.12
CA ASP A 229 -3.46 -16.14 9.61
C ASP A 229 -2.09 -15.70 9.02
N VAL A 230 -1.73 -14.39 9.12
CA VAL A 230 -0.44 -13.87 8.61
C VAL A 230 0.75 -14.39 9.42
N ASP A 231 0.59 -14.66 10.74
CA ASP A 231 1.69 -14.91 11.68
C ASP A 231 2.65 -13.71 11.76
N ILE A 232 2.21 -12.65 12.42
CA ILE A 232 2.91 -11.36 12.49
C ILE A 232 4.34 -11.48 13.05
N GLU A 233 4.60 -12.39 13.99
CA GLU A 233 5.97 -12.61 14.49
C GLU A 233 6.86 -13.17 13.38
N LYS A 234 6.40 -14.17 12.66
CA LYS A 234 7.14 -14.76 11.54
C LYS A 234 7.31 -13.77 10.39
N TYR A 235 6.29 -12.93 10.15
CA TYR A 235 6.36 -11.84 9.19
C TYR A 235 7.50 -10.88 9.52
N LEU A 236 7.59 -10.37 10.75
CA LEU A 236 8.67 -9.47 11.17
C LEU A 236 10.04 -10.15 11.12
N ARG A 237 10.16 -11.42 11.52
CA ARG A 237 11.42 -12.18 11.38
C ARG A 237 11.84 -12.30 9.92
N THR A 238 10.89 -12.52 9.02
CA THR A 238 11.18 -12.60 7.57
C THR A 238 11.58 -11.22 7.02
N LEU A 239 10.97 -10.12 7.50
CA LEU A 239 11.41 -8.77 7.15
C LEU A 239 12.87 -8.51 7.60
N ASP A 240 13.27 -9.02 8.77
CA ASP A 240 14.65 -8.96 9.23
C ASP A 240 15.60 -9.77 8.34
N GLU A 241 15.21 -11.00 8.01
CA GLU A 241 15.99 -11.90 7.15
C GLU A 241 16.25 -11.31 5.75
N ILE A 242 15.29 -10.59 5.17
CA ILE A 242 15.45 -9.93 3.87
C ILE A 242 16.15 -8.57 3.96
N GLY A 243 16.48 -8.10 5.18
CA GLY A 243 17.17 -6.84 5.42
C GLY A 243 16.29 -5.60 5.29
N TYR A 244 14.97 -5.74 5.46
CA TYR A 244 14.08 -4.59 5.47
C TYR A 244 14.26 -3.79 6.77
N ASP A 245 14.47 -2.48 6.65
CA ASP A 245 14.70 -1.56 7.77
C ASP A 245 13.72 -0.36 7.79
N GLY A 246 12.80 -0.32 6.83
CA GLY A 246 11.81 0.75 6.67
C GLY A 246 10.70 0.73 7.72
N PRO A 247 9.73 1.67 7.62
CA PRO A 247 8.59 1.76 8.54
C PRO A 247 7.68 0.52 8.51
N LEU A 248 7.17 0.15 9.67
CA LEU A 248 6.07 -0.81 9.83
C LEU A 248 4.76 -0.04 9.87
N THR A 249 4.08 0.09 8.73
CA THR A 249 2.86 0.88 8.62
C THR A 249 1.62 0.04 8.90
N ILE A 250 0.93 0.34 9.98
CA ILE A 250 -0.33 -0.32 10.35
C ILE A 250 -1.43 0.19 9.41
N GLU A 251 -2.13 -0.74 8.77
CA GLU A 251 -3.34 -0.47 8.01
C GLU A 251 -4.51 -1.24 8.60
N ARG A 252 -5.67 -0.57 8.74
CA ARG A 252 -6.91 -1.16 9.28
C ARG A 252 -8.11 -0.53 8.58
N GLU A 253 -8.77 -1.29 7.71
CA GLU A 253 -9.80 -0.78 6.79
C GLU A 253 -11.22 -0.98 7.29
N ILE A 254 -11.54 -0.45 8.46
CA ILE A 254 -12.89 -0.45 9.05
C ILE A 254 -13.41 0.97 9.31
N ALA A 255 -13.31 1.84 8.29
CA ALA A 255 -13.69 3.25 8.40
C ALA A 255 -15.16 3.49 8.83
N HIS A 256 -16.03 2.50 8.67
CA HIS A 256 -17.42 2.56 9.15
C HIS A 256 -17.55 2.43 10.68
N ASP A 257 -16.49 2.00 11.39
CA ASP A 257 -16.39 1.94 12.85
C ASP A 257 -15.10 2.60 13.34
N PRO A 258 -15.03 3.94 13.38
CA PRO A 258 -13.82 4.66 13.76
C PRO A 258 -13.34 4.37 15.18
N GLN A 259 -14.23 4.07 16.11
CA GLN A 259 -13.85 3.77 17.50
C GLN A 259 -13.12 2.42 17.58
N ARG A 260 -13.64 1.42 16.91
CA ARG A 260 -12.98 0.12 16.80
C ARG A 260 -11.67 0.22 16.04
N GLN A 261 -11.64 0.94 14.93
CA GLN A 261 -10.42 1.18 14.16
C GLN A 261 -9.30 1.75 15.03
N GLN A 262 -9.62 2.79 15.82
CA GLN A 262 -8.64 3.41 16.72
C GLN A 262 -8.16 2.44 17.79
N ALA A 263 -9.05 1.68 18.42
CA ALA A 263 -8.67 0.68 19.43
C ALA A 263 -7.79 -0.44 18.85
N ASP A 264 -8.12 -0.93 17.66
CA ASP A 264 -7.35 -1.96 16.95
C ASP A 264 -5.95 -1.44 16.59
N ILE A 265 -5.81 -0.19 16.16
CA ILE A 265 -4.51 0.44 15.85
C ILE A 265 -3.67 0.64 17.11
N GLU A 266 -4.26 1.12 18.22
CA GLU A 266 -3.52 1.22 19.49
C GLU A 266 -3.01 -0.14 20.00
N ALA A 267 -3.81 -1.19 19.83
CA ALA A 267 -3.39 -2.56 20.15
C ALA A 267 -2.25 -3.02 19.21
N SER A 268 -2.35 -2.71 17.92
CA SER A 268 -1.33 -3.03 16.92
C SER A 268 0.01 -2.34 17.20
N VAL A 269 -0.01 -1.06 17.60
CA VAL A 269 1.21 -0.32 18.01
C VAL A 269 1.89 -1.01 19.19
N LYS A 270 1.12 -1.47 20.19
CA LYS A 270 1.66 -2.18 21.36
C LYS A 270 2.25 -3.54 20.97
N LEU A 271 1.54 -4.29 20.11
CA LEU A 271 1.99 -5.58 19.60
C LEU A 271 3.32 -5.44 18.84
N LEU A 272 3.39 -4.55 17.85
CA LEU A 272 4.58 -4.33 17.04
C LEU A 272 5.78 -3.87 17.90
N ASN A 273 5.58 -2.97 18.87
CA ASN A 273 6.63 -2.56 19.80
C ASN A 273 7.14 -3.75 20.63
N SER A 274 6.25 -4.63 21.10
CA SER A 274 6.65 -5.83 21.84
C SER A 274 7.46 -6.79 20.97
N LEU A 275 7.02 -7.05 19.75
CA LEU A 275 7.72 -7.95 18.82
C LEU A 275 9.08 -7.39 18.37
N LYS A 276 9.17 -6.09 18.08
CA LYS A 276 10.45 -5.43 17.75
C LYS A 276 11.50 -5.66 18.84
N ASN A 277 11.12 -5.54 20.11
CA ASN A 277 12.03 -5.73 21.24
C ASN A 277 12.51 -7.18 21.40
N THR A 278 11.82 -8.14 20.81
CA THR A 278 12.16 -9.57 20.85
C THR A 278 12.98 -10.03 19.64
N ILE A 279 12.85 -9.35 18.51
CA ILE A 279 13.49 -9.75 17.25
C ILE A 279 14.79 -8.97 17.01
N GLY A 280 14.83 -7.70 17.41
CA GLY A 280 16.01 -6.82 17.31
C GLY A 280 16.76 -6.73 18.58
#